data_8404809e97c494a26fa83916a7e10b15
#
_entry.id   8404809e97c494a26fa83916a7e10b15
#
_cell.length_a   1.000
_cell.length_b   1.000
_cell.length_c   1.000
_cell.angle_alpha   90.00
_cell.angle_beta   90.00
_cell.angle_gamma   90.00
#
_symmetry.space_group_name_H-M   'P 1'
#
loop_
_entity.id
_entity.type
_entity.pdbx_description
1 polymer ?
#
loop_
_entity_poly.entity_id
_entity_poly.type
_entity_poly.pdbx_seq_one_letter_code
_entity_poly.pdbx_strand_id
1 'polypeptide(L)'
;MEALIDNLNYDISIEPPICINDYECLGGLDKSKLINALNALAADIQKRDIQKVGIVIDIDNFSVDERIQWVNECINQVFTNSANLSQIGKFIEISTATGEVIKLSCYFTNVDGKGELETVLKTIKSQNSTFADCLVSWRDCLENQGKSITGKEFDKFWVSLYIRFDTCSKKEKKQAERKCSMKNFDYIMKEKVDIWDLEHPVLEEVKKFLRIFTDE
;
A
#
# COMPACT_ATOMS: atom_id res chain seq x y z
N MET A 1 3.75 5.64 -0.24
CA MET A 1 4.43 5.56 -1.55
C MET A 1 5.15 6.86 -1.88
N GLU A 2 4.49 8.03 -1.84
CA GLU A 2 5.13 9.34 -2.08
C GLU A 2 6.45 9.53 -1.33
N ALA A 3 6.48 9.30 -0.01
CA ALA A 3 7.70 9.45 0.79
C ALA A 3 8.86 8.55 0.31
N LEU A 4 8.56 7.38 -0.25
CA LEU A 4 9.59 6.51 -0.83
C LEU A 4 10.08 7.06 -2.18
N ILE A 5 9.18 7.58 -3.01
CA ILE A 5 9.50 8.23 -4.29
C ILE A 5 10.37 9.47 -4.03
N ASP A 6 10.00 10.30 -3.07
CA ASP A 6 10.76 11.49 -2.67
C ASP A 6 12.17 11.12 -2.16
N ASN A 7 12.26 10.07 -1.33
CA ASN A 7 13.54 9.57 -0.80
C ASN A 7 14.46 9.06 -1.94
N LEU A 8 13.88 8.43 -2.97
CA LEU A 8 14.63 7.91 -4.12
C LEU A 8 14.92 8.99 -5.18
N ASN A 9 14.39 10.20 -5.03
CA ASN A 9 14.46 11.29 -6.00
C ASN A 9 13.96 10.87 -7.40
N TYR A 10 12.89 10.08 -7.47
CA TYR A 10 12.28 9.69 -8.73
C TYR A 10 11.27 10.74 -9.19
N ASP A 11 11.30 11.09 -10.48
CA ASP A 11 10.29 11.94 -11.11
C ASP A 11 9.04 11.11 -11.48
N ILE A 12 8.32 10.73 -10.44
CA ILE A 12 7.09 9.94 -10.53
C ILE A 12 6.00 10.68 -9.76
N SER A 13 4.89 11.00 -10.42
CA SER A 13 3.70 11.51 -9.73
C SER A 13 2.73 10.38 -9.41
N ILE A 14 2.14 10.44 -8.22
CA ILE A 14 1.05 9.54 -7.83
C ILE A 14 -0.26 10.27 -8.08
N GLU A 15 -0.98 9.83 -9.11
CA GLU A 15 -2.27 10.39 -9.48
C GLU A 15 -3.23 9.30 -10.00
N PRO A 16 -4.49 9.45 -9.79
CA PRO A 16 -5.07 9.85 -8.53
C PRO A 16 -4.81 8.74 -7.53
N PRO A 17 -4.62 9.05 -6.27
CA PRO A 17 -4.71 7.98 -5.30
C PRO A 17 -6.11 7.40 -5.43
N ILE A 18 -6.20 6.11 -5.65
CA ILE A 18 -7.44 5.40 -5.36
C ILE A 18 -7.56 5.51 -3.84
N CYS A 19 -8.11 6.62 -3.39
CA CYS A 19 -8.37 6.84 -1.99
C CYS A 19 -9.49 5.90 -1.60
N ILE A 20 -9.14 4.73 -1.12
CA ILE A 20 -10.03 3.97 -0.26
C ILE A 20 -9.98 4.71 1.07
N ASN A 21 -10.83 5.74 1.19
CA ASN A 21 -10.97 6.55 2.40
C ASN A 21 -11.56 5.78 3.59
N ASP A 22 -11.71 4.49 3.49
CA ASP A 22 -12.30 3.65 4.52
C ASP A 22 -11.23 3.04 5.41
N TYR A 23 -10.68 3.86 6.31
CA TYR A 23 -10.09 3.38 7.56
C TYR A 23 -11.13 2.72 8.49
N GLU A 24 -12.36 2.69 8.08
CA GLU A 24 -13.40 1.97 8.78
C GLU A 24 -13.29 0.48 8.47
N CYS A 25 -13.42 -0.34 9.49
CA CYS A 25 -13.21 -1.79 9.55
C CYS A 25 -14.09 -2.62 8.56
N LEU A 26 -14.65 -2.02 7.54
CA LEU A 26 -15.65 -2.61 6.68
C LEU A 26 -15.14 -2.76 5.25
N GLY A 27 -14.69 -3.98 4.98
CA GLY A 27 -14.56 -4.48 3.62
C GLY A 27 -13.38 -3.90 2.84
N GLY A 28 -12.23 -4.53 2.93
CA GLY A 28 -11.03 -4.25 2.14
C GLY A 28 -11.28 -4.06 0.64
N LEU A 29 -10.26 -4.02 -0.15
CA LEU A 29 -10.35 -3.94 -1.61
C LEU A 29 -11.06 -5.16 -2.17
N ASP A 30 -12.24 -4.98 -2.75
CA ASP A 30 -12.97 -5.99 -3.53
C ASP A 30 -12.85 -5.74 -5.04
N LYS A 31 -13.28 -6.72 -5.85
CA LYS A 31 -13.23 -6.61 -7.33
C LYS A 31 -13.99 -5.40 -7.85
N SER A 32 -15.15 -5.09 -7.28
CA SER A 32 -15.98 -3.99 -7.76
C SER A 32 -15.30 -2.63 -7.55
N LYS A 33 -14.61 -2.45 -6.44
CA LYS A 33 -13.82 -1.23 -6.16
C LYS A 33 -12.64 -1.09 -7.13
N LEU A 34 -11.91 -2.17 -7.41
CA LEU A 34 -10.82 -2.12 -8.39
C LEU A 34 -11.35 -1.87 -9.80
N ILE A 35 -12.43 -2.54 -10.22
CA ILE A 35 -13.06 -2.32 -11.52
C ILE A 35 -13.53 -0.87 -11.67
N ASN A 36 -14.15 -0.28 -10.64
CA ASN A 36 -14.57 1.12 -10.67
C ASN A 36 -13.37 2.07 -10.82
N ALA A 37 -12.28 1.80 -10.15
CA ALA A 37 -11.04 2.56 -10.28
C ALA A 37 -10.42 2.42 -11.68
N LEU A 38 -10.42 1.23 -12.25
CA LEU A 38 -9.94 1.00 -13.62
C LEU A 38 -10.85 1.67 -14.67
N ASN A 39 -12.17 1.71 -14.44
CA ASN A 39 -13.07 2.48 -15.31
C ASN A 39 -12.82 3.99 -15.24
N ALA A 40 -12.55 4.53 -14.05
CA ALA A 40 -12.14 5.93 -13.89
C ALA A 40 -10.82 6.21 -14.61
N LEU A 41 -9.84 5.31 -14.47
CA LEU A 41 -8.57 5.38 -15.21
C LEU A 41 -8.79 5.37 -16.72
N ALA A 42 -9.64 4.47 -17.25
CA ALA A 42 -9.94 4.41 -18.68
C ALA A 42 -10.55 5.73 -19.20
N ALA A 43 -11.37 6.40 -18.39
CA ALA A 43 -11.91 7.72 -18.72
C ALA A 43 -10.84 8.85 -18.65
N ASP A 44 -9.88 8.72 -17.74
CA ASP A 44 -8.80 9.71 -17.60
C ASP A 44 -7.74 9.58 -18.71
N ILE A 45 -7.44 8.39 -19.18
CA ILE A 45 -6.55 8.14 -20.32
C ILE A 45 -7.03 8.88 -21.56
N GLN A 46 -8.33 9.00 -21.78
CA GLN A 46 -8.90 9.74 -22.91
C GLN A 46 -8.70 11.26 -22.81
N LYS A 47 -8.41 11.79 -21.64
CA LYS A 47 -8.32 13.23 -21.37
C LYS A 47 -6.88 13.69 -21.11
N ARG A 48 -6.00 12.76 -20.80
CA ARG A 48 -4.63 13.02 -20.32
C ARG A 48 -3.67 12.06 -21.02
N ASP A 49 -2.46 12.53 -21.29
CA ASP A 49 -1.37 11.69 -21.80
C ASP A 49 -0.83 10.80 -20.65
N ILE A 50 -1.47 9.65 -20.43
CA ILE A 50 -1.04 8.65 -19.46
C ILE A 50 -0.43 7.49 -20.25
N GLN A 51 0.86 7.24 -20.06
CA GLN A 51 1.61 6.21 -20.80
C GLN A 51 1.88 4.97 -19.95
N LYS A 52 2.14 5.14 -18.65
CA LYS A 52 2.50 4.08 -17.72
C LYS A 52 1.61 4.13 -16.48
N VAL A 53 1.10 3.00 -16.02
CA VAL A 53 0.25 2.89 -14.83
C VAL A 53 0.74 1.77 -13.93
N GLY A 54 0.81 2.03 -12.62
CA GLY A 54 1.14 1.06 -11.59
C GLY A 54 -0.05 0.79 -10.66
N ILE A 55 -0.44 -0.47 -10.53
CA ILE A 55 -1.39 -0.92 -9.50
C ILE A 55 -0.59 -1.37 -8.28
N VAL A 56 -0.78 -0.70 -7.14
CA VAL A 56 -0.18 -1.11 -5.86
C VAL A 56 -1.28 -1.43 -4.88
N ILE A 57 -1.33 -2.68 -4.44
CA ILE A 57 -2.33 -3.19 -3.48
C ILE A 57 -1.67 -4.17 -2.51
N ASP A 58 -2.32 -4.44 -1.39
CA ASP A 58 -1.83 -5.45 -0.45
C ASP A 58 -2.00 -6.86 -1.00
N ILE A 59 -1.06 -7.75 -0.69
CA ILE A 59 -1.18 -9.17 -1.04
C ILE A 59 -2.23 -9.87 -0.18
N ASP A 60 -2.44 -9.40 1.05
CA ASP A 60 -3.33 -10.00 2.05
C ASP A 60 -2.97 -11.48 2.33
N ASN A 61 -3.95 -12.38 2.18
CA ASN A 61 -3.79 -13.83 2.37
C ASN A 61 -3.67 -14.60 1.06
N PHE A 62 -3.49 -13.90 -0.08
CA PHE A 62 -3.33 -14.55 -1.38
C PHE A 62 -1.87 -14.94 -1.62
N SER A 63 -1.65 -15.94 -2.44
CA SER A 63 -0.37 -16.10 -3.13
C SER A 63 -0.21 -15.03 -4.22
N VAL A 64 1.02 -14.84 -4.70
CA VAL A 64 1.29 -13.89 -5.79
C VAL A 64 0.48 -14.25 -7.04
N ASP A 65 0.42 -15.53 -7.39
CA ASP A 65 -0.29 -16.00 -8.58
C ASP A 65 -1.80 -15.79 -8.48
N GLU A 66 -2.40 -16.09 -7.33
CA GLU A 66 -3.82 -15.84 -7.09
C GLU A 66 -4.14 -14.34 -7.14
N ARG A 67 -3.24 -13.49 -6.60
CA ARG A 67 -3.43 -12.05 -6.63
C ARG A 67 -3.27 -11.48 -8.04
N ILE A 68 -2.32 -11.98 -8.83
CA ILE A 68 -2.18 -11.67 -10.27
C ILE A 68 -3.44 -12.06 -11.02
N GLN A 69 -3.93 -13.27 -10.84
CA GLN A 69 -5.17 -13.71 -11.48
C GLN A 69 -6.34 -12.81 -11.13
N TRP A 70 -6.49 -12.47 -9.85
CA TRP A 70 -7.54 -11.58 -9.36
C TRP A 70 -7.48 -10.19 -10.02
N VAL A 71 -6.28 -9.62 -10.19
CA VAL A 71 -6.06 -8.34 -10.88
C VAL A 71 -6.38 -8.46 -12.38
N ASN A 72 -5.91 -9.53 -13.04
CA ASN A 72 -6.21 -9.80 -14.45
C ASN A 72 -7.71 -9.87 -14.72
N GLU A 73 -8.48 -10.53 -13.87
CA GLU A 73 -9.93 -10.61 -14.00
C GLU A 73 -10.60 -9.21 -13.93
N CYS A 74 -10.05 -8.29 -13.13
CA CYS A 74 -10.54 -6.91 -13.09
C CYS A 74 -10.13 -6.11 -14.33
N ILE A 75 -8.89 -6.25 -14.79
CA ILE A 75 -8.37 -5.59 -16.01
C ILE A 75 -9.19 -6.01 -17.23
N ASN A 76 -9.42 -7.31 -17.40
CA ASN A 76 -10.14 -7.87 -18.53
C ASN A 76 -11.63 -7.49 -18.60
N GLN A 77 -12.20 -6.96 -17.50
CA GLN A 77 -13.56 -6.42 -17.50
C GLN A 77 -13.64 -4.97 -18.00
N VAL A 78 -12.53 -4.25 -17.99
CA VAL A 78 -12.49 -2.80 -18.31
C VAL A 78 -11.80 -2.54 -19.64
N PHE A 79 -10.69 -3.23 -19.89
CA PHE A 79 -9.84 -3.00 -21.07
C PHE A 79 -10.05 -4.09 -22.11
N THR A 80 -10.08 -3.68 -23.38
CA THR A 80 -10.10 -4.59 -24.52
C THR A 80 -8.67 -4.95 -24.92
N ASN A 81 -8.47 -6.16 -25.47
CA ASN A 81 -7.17 -6.61 -25.95
C ASN A 81 -6.02 -6.48 -24.94
N SER A 82 -6.30 -6.79 -23.68
CA SER A 82 -5.28 -6.78 -22.66
C SER A 82 -4.45 -8.06 -22.69
N ALA A 83 -3.11 -7.90 -22.70
CA ALA A 83 -2.24 -8.99 -22.28
C ALA A 83 -2.45 -9.26 -20.79
N ASN A 84 -2.33 -10.53 -20.36
CA ASN A 84 -2.42 -10.85 -18.93
C ASN A 84 -1.09 -10.57 -18.23
N LEU A 85 -1.16 -9.99 -17.04
CA LEU A 85 -0.03 -9.95 -16.12
C LEU A 85 0.41 -11.39 -15.81
N SER A 86 1.69 -11.67 -15.95
CA SER A 86 2.29 -12.98 -15.63
C SER A 86 3.19 -12.92 -14.40
N GLN A 87 3.64 -11.72 -14.03
CA GLN A 87 4.48 -11.47 -12.86
C GLN A 87 4.39 -10.01 -12.41
N ILE A 88 4.71 -9.75 -11.16
CA ILE A 88 4.84 -8.39 -10.61
C ILE A 88 6.04 -7.65 -11.24
N GLY A 89 5.96 -6.32 -11.30
CA GLY A 89 7.07 -5.48 -11.77
C GLY A 89 7.39 -5.56 -13.25
N LYS A 90 6.51 -6.17 -14.08
CA LYS A 90 6.61 -6.12 -15.54
C LYS A 90 5.41 -5.42 -16.16
N PHE A 91 5.67 -4.65 -17.22
CA PHE A 91 4.61 -4.05 -17.99
C PHE A 91 3.92 -5.05 -18.91
N ILE A 92 2.61 -4.90 -19.00
CA ILE A 92 1.78 -5.40 -20.10
C ILE A 92 1.21 -4.22 -20.86
N GLU A 93 0.84 -4.41 -22.12
CA GLU A 93 0.06 -3.44 -22.88
C GLU A 93 -1.44 -3.73 -22.72
N ILE A 94 -2.19 -2.69 -22.45
CA ILE A 94 -3.65 -2.73 -22.37
C ILE A 94 -4.21 -1.62 -23.28
N SER A 95 -5.37 -1.86 -23.86
CA SER A 95 -6.03 -0.90 -24.75
C SER A 95 -7.39 -0.49 -24.19
N THR A 96 -7.69 0.80 -24.27
CA THR A 96 -9.04 1.32 -23.99
C THR A 96 -10.00 0.94 -25.13
N ALA A 97 -11.29 1.11 -24.91
CA ALA A 97 -12.31 0.91 -25.95
C ALA A 97 -12.17 1.92 -27.12
N THR A 98 -11.50 3.06 -26.91
CA THR A 98 -11.23 4.11 -27.89
C THR A 98 -9.88 3.92 -28.61
N GLY A 99 -9.11 2.93 -28.22
CA GLY A 99 -7.89 2.49 -28.92
C GLY A 99 -6.59 3.04 -28.37
N GLU A 100 -6.61 3.81 -27.28
CA GLU A 100 -5.38 4.26 -26.60
C GLU A 100 -4.69 3.04 -25.96
N VAL A 101 -3.37 2.95 -26.13
CA VAL A 101 -2.54 1.89 -25.56
C VAL A 101 -1.67 2.46 -24.45
N ILE A 102 -1.72 1.80 -23.30
CA ILE A 102 -0.88 2.16 -22.15
C ILE A 102 -0.13 0.93 -21.61
N LYS A 103 0.95 1.17 -20.90
CA LYS A 103 1.70 0.14 -20.18
C LYS A 103 1.21 0.06 -18.75
N LEU A 104 0.78 -1.15 -18.32
CA LEU A 104 0.31 -1.40 -16.97
C LEU A 104 1.19 -2.43 -16.27
N SER A 105 1.51 -2.20 -15.03
CA SER A 105 2.22 -3.14 -14.15
C SER A 105 1.56 -3.20 -12.78
N CYS A 106 1.88 -4.21 -11.98
CA CYS A 106 1.39 -4.31 -10.60
C CYS A 106 2.50 -4.65 -9.61
N TYR A 107 2.26 -4.26 -8.36
CA TYR A 107 3.05 -4.65 -7.20
C TYR A 107 2.11 -4.97 -6.03
N PHE A 108 2.47 -5.97 -5.24
CA PHE A 108 1.72 -6.36 -4.05
C PHE A 108 2.53 -6.09 -2.81
N THR A 109 2.02 -5.20 -1.95
CA THR A 109 2.65 -4.90 -0.66
C THR A 109 2.67 -6.16 0.20
N ASN A 110 3.86 -6.56 0.64
CA ASN A 110 4.05 -7.77 1.43
C ASN A 110 5.36 -7.75 2.21
N VAL A 111 5.48 -8.68 3.15
CA VAL A 111 6.73 -9.11 3.79
C VAL A 111 6.80 -10.62 3.63
N ASP A 112 7.84 -11.12 2.96
CA ASP A 112 8.03 -12.56 2.68
C ASP A 112 6.79 -13.23 2.04
N GLY A 113 6.13 -12.52 1.13
CA GLY A 113 4.97 -13.00 0.38
C GLY A 113 3.64 -12.96 1.11
N LYS A 114 3.54 -12.26 2.24
CA LYS A 114 2.32 -12.15 3.04
C LYS A 114 2.17 -10.74 3.63
N GLY A 115 0.95 -10.42 4.07
CA GLY A 115 0.65 -9.23 4.85
C GLY A 115 0.22 -8.03 4.03
N GLU A 116 0.39 -6.87 4.61
CA GLU A 116 -0.17 -5.61 4.18
C GLU A 116 0.81 -4.46 4.44
N LEU A 117 0.40 -3.23 4.14
CA LEU A 117 1.19 -2.04 4.43
C LEU A 117 1.64 -1.98 5.89
N GLU A 118 0.76 -2.28 6.84
CA GLU A 118 1.09 -2.25 8.26
C GLU A 118 2.15 -3.28 8.65
N THR A 119 2.18 -4.44 8.00
CA THR A 119 3.24 -5.44 8.18
C THR A 119 4.59 -4.90 7.71
N VAL A 120 4.61 -4.20 6.56
CA VAL A 120 5.83 -3.53 6.07
C VAL A 120 6.27 -2.44 7.04
N LEU A 121 5.36 -1.55 7.45
CA LEU A 121 5.67 -0.45 8.38
C LEU A 121 6.25 -0.96 9.71
N LYS A 122 5.70 -2.04 10.26
CA LYS A 122 6.20 -2.68 11.46
C LYS A 122 7.62 -3.24 11.26
N THR A 123 7.91 -3.77 10.07
CA THR A 123 9.23 -4.32 9.72
C THR A 123 10.28 -3.23 9.57
N ILE A 124 9.93 -2.09 8.96
CA ILE A 124 10.85 -0.98 8.68
C ILE A 124 10.92 0.07 9.80
N LYS A 125 10.40 -0.23 10.99
CA LYS A 125 10.52 0.69 12.13
C LYS A 125 11.98 1.03 12.41
N SER A 126 12.30 2.30 12.66
CA SER A 126 13.64 2.77 12.94
C SER A 126 13.87 3.17 14.40
N GLN A 127 12.79 3.36 15.18
CA GLN A 127 12.86 3.80 16.56
C GLN A 127 12.41 2.72 17.55
N ASN A 128 12.65 2.96 18.84
CA ASN A 128 12.20 2.08 19.91
C ASN A 128 10.67 1.97 19.90
N SER A 129 10.15 0.77 20.09
CA SER A 129 8.73 0.42 19.99
C SER A 129 8.17 -0.19 21.27
N THR A 130 8.68 0.22 22.43
CA THR A 130 8.34 -0.38 23.72
C THR A 130 6.82 -0.46 23.97
N PHE A 131 6.07 0.61 23.66
CA PHE A 131 4.62 0.60 23.87
C PHE A 131 3.92 -0.33 22.86
N ALA A 132 4.32 -0.28 21.60
CA ALA A 132 3.75 -1.14 20.58
C ALA A 132 4.08 -2.62 20.84
N ASP A 133 5.30 -2.94 21.28
CA ASP A 133 5.72 -4.31 21.56
C ASP A 133 4.98 -4.92 22.76
N CYS A 134 4.49 -4.13 23.72
CA CYS A 134 3.61 -4.60 24.80
C CYS A 134 2.29 -5.24 24.30
N LEU A 135 1.89 -4.96 23.04
CA LEU A 135 0.73 -5.64 22.45
C LEU A 135 0.90 -7.15 22.30
N VAL A 136 2.13 -7.65 22.27
CA VAL A 136 2.37 -9.11 22.27
C VAL A 136 1.77 -9.75 23.52
N SER A 137 2.09 -9.21 24.69
CA SER A 137 1.52 -9.69 25.97
C SER A 137 0.00 -9.53 26.04
N TRP A 138 -0.52 -8.47 25.43
CA TRP A 138 -1.97 -8.30 25.33
C TRP A 138 -2.63 -9.38 24.46
N ARG A 139 -2.02 -9.71 23.31
CA ARG A 139 -2.51 -10.80 22.46
C ARG A 139 -2.47 -12.14 23.19
N ASP A 140 -1.35 -12.45 23.88
CA ASP A 140 -1.22 -13.67 24.67
C ASP A 140 -2.29 -13.74 25.77
N CYS A 141 -2.61 -12.61 26.39
CA CYS A 141 -3.69 -12.52 27.37
C CYS A 141 -5.06 -12.85 26.77
N LEU A 142 -5.35 -12.34 25.54
CA LEU A 142 -6.59 -12.67 24.83
C LEU A 142 -6.68 -14.17 24.53
N GLU A 143 -5.60 -14.75 24.01
CA GLU A 143 -5.53 -16.17 23.67
C GLU A 143 -5.78 -17.05 24.92
N ASN A 144 -5.22 -16.69 26.07
CA ASN A 144 -5.47 -17.36 27.35
C ASN A 144 -6.93 -17.26 27.83
N GLN A 145 -7.69 -16.27 27.32
CA GLN A 145 -9.13 -16.11 27.57
C GLN A 145 -10.01 -16.72 26.47
N GLY A 146 -9.42 -17.50 25.55
CA GLY A 146 -10.13 -18.08 24.41
C GLY A 146 -10.61 -17.06 23.38
N LYS A 147 -9.96 -15.89 23.32
CA LYS A 147 -10.19 -14.84 22.31
C LYS A 147 -9.01 -14.75 21.38
N SER A 148 -9.24 -14.29 20.14
CA SER A 148 -8.17 -14.07 19.17
C SER A 148 -8.44 -12.81 18.37
N ILE A 149 -7.36 -12.24 17.84
CA ILE A 149 -7.40 -11.20 16.81
C ILE A 149 -6.60 -11.67 15.60
N THR A 150 -6.95 -11.18 14.44
CA THR A 150 -6.20 -11.49 13.22
C THR A 150 -4.82 -10.82 13.24
N GLY A 151 -3.84 -11.38 12.49
CA GLY A 151 -2.54 -10.73 12.31
C GLY A 151 -2.67 -9.31 11.76
N LYS A 152 -3.60 -9.12 10.82
CA LYS A 152 -3.95 -7.82 10.24
C LYS A 152 -4.39 -6.80 11.28
N GLU A 153 -5.33 -7.15 12.14
CA GLU A 153 -5.79 -6.26 13.22
C GLU A 153 -4.66 -5.98 14.20
N PHE A 154 -3.86 -7.01 14.54
CA PHE A 154 -2.71 -6.85 15.42
C PHE A 154 -1.71 -5.83 14.84
N ASP A 155 -1.31 -5.96 13.58
CA ASP A 155 -0.35 -5.06 12.95
C ASP A 155 -0.90 -3.62 12.86
N LYS A 156 -2.20 -3.43 12.60
CA LYS A 156 -2.86 -2.10 12.65
C LYS A 156 -2.79 -1.46 14.04
N PHE A 157 -3.07 -2.24 15.10
CA PHE A 157 -2.92 -1.75 16.47
C PHE A 157 -1.47 -1.44 16.78
N TRP A 158 -0.54 -2.30 16.39
CA TRP A 158 0.88 -2.12 16.63
C TRP A 158 1.39 -0.82 16.00
N VAL A 159 1.13 -0.59 14.70
CA VAL A 159 1.53 0.63 13.98
C VAL A 159 0.89 1.88 14.62
N SER A 160 -0.39 1.80 15.00
CA SER A 160 -1.08 2.90 15.65
C SER A 160 -0.46 3.27 17.00
N LEU A 161 -0.07 2.29 17.81
CA LEU A 161 0.62 2.52 19.10
C LEU A 161 2.03 3.06 18.88
N TYR A 162 2.80 2.47 17.95
CA TYR A 162 4.13 2.93 17.60
C TYR A 162 4.13 4.41 17.23
N ILE A 163 3.29 4.81 16.27
CA ILE A 163 3.15 6.21 15.87
C ILE A 163 2.79 7.09 17.07
N ARG A 164 1.78 6.69 17.86
CA ARG A 164 1.21 7.55 18.90
C ARG A 164 2.04 7.61 20.16
N PHE A 165 2.60 6.51 20.61
CA PHE A 165 3.18 6.42 21.95
C PHE A 165 4.70 6.31 21.93
N ASP A 166 5.27 5.64 20.96
CA ASP A 166 6.72 5.47 20.86
C ASP A 166 7.38 6.64 20.14
N THR A 167 6.76 7.20 19.09
CA THR A 167 7.40 8.21 18.24
C THR A 167 6.87 9.64 18.40
N CYS A 168 5.76 9.85 19.10
CA CYS A 168 5.22 11.20 19.34
C CYS A 168 5.52 11.75 20.72
N SER A 169 6.02 12.97 20.78
CA SER A 169 6.22 13.72 22.00
C SER A 169 4.90 14.07 22.70
N LYS A 170 4.99 14.43 24.00
CA LYS A 170 3.81 14.90 24.75
C LYS A 170 3.17 16.15 24.12
N LYS A 171 3.97 17.02 23.48
CA LYS A 171 3.49 18.23 22.81
C LYS A 171 2.73 17.88 21.54
N GLU A 172 3.28 16.99 20.73
CA GLU A 172 2.63 16.48 19.52
C GLU A 172 1.34 15.74 19.84
N LYS A 173 1.31 14.94 20.93
CA LYS A 173 0.09 14.28 21.42
C LYS A 173 -1.01 15.26 21.80
N LYS A 174 -0.69 16.44 22.33
CA LYS A 174 -1.66 17.47 22.71
C LYS A 174 -2.19 18.27 21.51
N GLN A 175 -1.37 18.50 20.53
CA GLN A 175 -1.80 19.06 19.23
C GLN A 175 -2.52 18.02 18.36
N ALA A 176 -2.63 16.87 18.84
CA ALA A 176 -2.55 15.59 18.19
C ALA A 176 -3.89 14.94 18.00
N GLU A 177 -4.98 15.61 18.08
CA GLU A 177 -6.20 14.97 17.59
C GLU A 177 -6.01 14.40 16.17
N ARG A 178 -4.90 14.74 15.51
CA ARG A 178 -4.68 14.39 14.12
C ARG A 178 -3.26 13.99 13.72
N LYS A 179 -2.20 14.58 14.36
CA LYS A 179 -0.81 14.42 13.88
C LYS A 179 -0.12 13.09 14.26
N CYS A 180 -0.61 12.39 15.28
CA CYS A 180 -0.06 11.13 15.76
C CYS A 180 -1.06 9.99 15.60
N SER A 181 -1.60 9.84 14.41
CA SER A 181 -2.57 8.77 14.12
C SER A 181 -2.51 8.38 12.64
N MET A 182 -2.86 7.14 12.34
CA MET A 182 -2.98 6.65 10.96
C MET A 182 -3.97 7.45 10.10
N LYS A 183 -4.90 8.18 10.68
CA LYS A 183 -5.79 9.09 9.93
C LYS A 183 -5.05 10.23 9.22
N ASN A 184 -3.84 10.56 9.66
CA ASN A 184 -2.95 11.55 9.05
C ASN A 184 -1.64 10.91 8.59
N PHE A 185 -1.74 9.74 8.00
CA PHE A 185 -0.59 8.98 7.57
C PHE A 185 0.29 9.78 6.60
N ASP A 186 -0.31 10.55 5.69
CA ASP A 186 0.44 11.42 4.76
C ASP A 186 1.30 12.45 5.52
N TYR A 187 0.75 13.08 6.56
CA TYR A 187 1.53 13.98 7.42
C TYR A 187 2.69 13.24 8.10
N ILE A 188 2.44 12.05 8.63
CA ILE A 188 3.47 11.24 9.30
C ILE A 188 4.58 10.87 8.31
N MET A 189 4.24 10.48 7.12
CA MET A 189 5.20 10.10 6.08
C MET A 189 6.03 11.29 5.57
N LYS A 190 5.48 12.51 5.60
CA LYS A 190 6.19 13.74 5.19
C LYS A 190 7.04 14.33 6.32
N GLU A 191 6.49 14.45 7.51
CA GLU A 191 7.10 15.22 8.61
C GLU A 191 7.87 14.35 9.63
N LYS A 192 7.67 13.04 9.59
CA LYS A 192 8.24 12.06 10.53
C LYS A 192 8.77 10.84 9.80
N VAL A 193 9.34 11.04 8.63
CA VAL A 193 9.89 9.93 7.83
C VAL A 193 11.02 9.19 8.58
N ASP A 194 11.69 9.86 9.50
CA ASP A 194 12.78 9.33 10.33
C ASP A 194 12.35 8.19 11.26
N ILE A 195 11.05 7.99 11.49
CA ILE A 195 10.56 6.84 12.26
C ILE A 195 10.52 5.54 11.44
N TRP A 196 10.81 5.61 10.14
CA TRP A 196 10.85 4.49 9.20
C TRP A 196 12.23 4.37 8.57
N ASP A 197 12.75 3.15 8.50
CA ASP A 197 13.96 2.83 7.74
C ASP A 197 13.59 2.59 6.27
N LEU A 198 13.66 3.65 5.46
CA LEU A 198 13.36 3.57 4.02
C LEU A 198 14.47 2.86 3.22
N GLU A 199 15.61 2.55 3.84
CA GLU A 199 16.67 1.74 3.24
C GLU A 199 16.57 0.25 3.61
N HIS A 200 15.56 -0.12 4.38
CA HIS A 200 15.36 -1.52 4.80
C HIS A 200 15.22 -2.47 3.60
N PRO A 201 15.89 -3.63 3.60
CA PRO A 201 15.88 -4.57 2.49
C PRO A 201 14.49 -5.04 2.04
N VAL A 202 13.51 -5.07 2.92
CA VAL A 202 12.13 -5.43 2.58
C VAL A 202 11.51 -4.50 1.53
N LEU A 203 12.04 -3.29 1.37
CA LEU A 203 11.58 -2.31 0.38
C LEU A 203 12.24 -2.46 -0.99
N GLU A 204 13.22 -3.35 -1.17
CA GLU A 204 13.95 -3.46 -2.44
C GLU A 204 13.04 -3.85 -3.62
N GLU A 205 12.06 -4.70 -3.41
CA GLU A 205 11.15 -5.10 -4.48
C GLU A 205 10.22 -3.94 -4.90
N VAL A 206 9.72 -3.16 -3.96
CA VAL A 206 8.93 -1.97 -4.30
C VAL A 206 9.79 -0.87 -4.92
N LYS A 207 11.06 -0.71 -4.50
CA LYS A 207 12.01 0.21 -5.15
C LYS A 207 12.27 -0.21 -6.60
N LYS A 208 12.48 -1.51 -6.87
CA LYS A 208 12.61 -2.04 -8.23
C LYS A 208 11.34 -1.81 -9.05
N PHE A 209 10.17 -2.02 -8.47
CA PHE A 209 8.90 -1.73 -9.12
C PHE A 209 8.76 -0.26 -9.47
N LEU A 210 9.11 0.65 -8.58
CA LEU A 210 9.06 2.09 -8.88
C LEU A 210 10.03 2.49 -9.99
N ARG A 211 11.21 1.87 -10.04
CA ARG A 211 12.24 2.18 -11.05
C ARG A 211 11.77 1.95 -12.48
N ILE A 212 10.83 1.02 -12.74
CA ILE A 212 10.33 0.79 -14.12
C ILE A 212 9.50 1.97 -14.66
N PHE A 213 9.08 2.90 -13.80
CA PHE A 213 8.32 4.10 -14.20
C PHE A 213 9.23 5.30 -14.47
N THR A 214 10.47 5.30 -13.96
CA THR A 214 11.45 6.33 -14.34
C THR A 214 11.83 6.11 -15.80
N ASP A 215 11.88 7.18 -16.56
CA ASP A 215 12.36 7.09 -17.94
C ASP A 215 13.88 6.83 -17.92
N GLU A 216 14.31 5.78 -18.62
CA GLU A 216 15.67 5.65 -19.11
C GLU A 216 15.78 6.36 -20.46
#